data_8058ab39fe332e87980c17088a7a95e5
#
_entry.id   8058ab39fe332e87980c17088a7a95e5
#
_cell.length_a   1.000
_cell.length_b   1.000
_cell.length_c   1.000
_cell.angle_alpha   90.00
_cell.angle_beta   90.00
_cell.angle_gamma   90.00
#
_symmetry.space_group_name_H-M   'P 1'
#
loop_
_entity.id
_entity.type
_entity.pdbx_description
1 polymer ?
#
loop_
_entity_poly.entity_id
_entity_poly.type
_entity_poly.pdbx_seq_one_letter_code
_entity_poly.pdbx_strand_id
1 'polypeptide(L)'
;MSASGPLFEASEASIRPGPDGGTVGERSLGVLKSVFGYDSFRLPQHEFVDQVGEGGEAFVLLPRGGGKSLCFQIPALVREGTGLVVSPLIALMDDQVSALRENGVRAAAIHSGLDSKTSWRYERELEEGKLDLVYVAPERVLSERFQEVLKRSKLSVIAIDEAHCVSQWGHDFRPEYVQLGALAELFPDVPRMALTATADGPTRREIVEKLGLQQARVFTRSFNRPNIRLRIGAKDEPRKQLLRFLREEHPGDSGIVYRLSRAEVEKTAEWLSKEGVRALPYHAGLPAETRRRNQQVFLREEGVVVVATIAFGMGIDKPDVRFVAHLDLPKSVEAYVQETGRAGRDGMPSNAWMVYGFQDIAMMRSMIQGSEAPEERKRVELHKLNSLLGLCETASCRRQALLSYFGETLPEPCGNCDTCLEPQRSFDGTEAAQKALSAVARTGQVFGVAHAIDVLMGNLTDKITLNRHDQLPTFGVGKDLGKPAWNAVFRQLAAQDLLGVDMERYGRLYLTERSWEVLKGQRPVQLRTEAVREAKKEKRKVSVILGAGIDPGLLKDLKFLRMELAKEQGVPPYVVFGDKTLHEMAQAHPRTELEFSQLFGVGATKATRYGPRFLELLRSR
;
A
#
# COMPACT_ATOMS: atom_id res chain seq x y z
N MET A 1 9.64 37.40 -4.03
CA MET A 1 10.05 37.72 -2.64
C MET A 1 10.04 36.40 -1.89
N SER A 2 11.22 35.82 -1.71
CA SER A 2 11.46 34.53 -1.07
C SER A 2 11.54 34.76 0.44
N ALA A 3 10.52 34.26 1.15
CA ALA A 3 10.59 34.19 2.61
C ALA A 3 11.46 32.99 2.99
N SER A 4 12.72 33.24 3.30
CA SER A 4 13.59 32.33 4.04
C SER A 4 13.07 32.28 5.49
N GLY A 5 12.40 31.19 5.84
CA GLY A 5 12.01 30.88 7.22
C GLY A 5 13.25 30.69 8.10
N PRO A 6 13.15 30.87 9.42
CA PRO A 6 14.29 30.88 10.32
C PRO A 6 15.02 29.53 10.29
N LEU A 7 16.34 29.60 10.12
CA LEU A 7 17.29 28.51 10.25
C LEU A 7 17.21 27.98 11.69
N PHE A 8 16.77 26.76 11.86
CA PHE A 8 16.86 26.05 13.13
C PHE A 8 18.33 25.81 13.46
N GLU A 9 18.85 26.46 14.46
CA GLU A 9 20.04 26.02 15.16
C GLU A 9 19.71 24.73 15.87
N ALA A 10 20.23 23.61 15.37
CA ALA A 10 20.13 22.31 16.02
C ALA A 10 20.84 22.43 17.39
N SER A 11 20.19 21.97 18.46
CA SER A 11 20.84 21.83 19.75
C SER A 11 22.10 20.98 19.58
N GLU A 12 23.27 21.48 20.06
CA GLU A 12 24.56 20.78 19.92
C GLU A 12 24.65 19.46 20.71
N ALA A 13 23.65 19.07 21.48
CA ALA A 13 23.64 17.83 22.24
C ALA A 13 23.39 16.64 21.30
N SER A 14 24.39 15.77 21.16
CA SER A 14 24.27 14.49 20.44
C SER A 14 23.21 13.61 21.11
N ILE A 15 22.20 13.17 20.35
CA ILE A 15 21.16 12.21 20.79
C ILE A 15 21.73 10.80 20.88
N ARG A 16 22.95 10.57 20.42
CA ARG A 16 23.59 9.25 20.45
C ARG A 16 23.89 8.83 21.87
N PRO A 17 23.54 7.57 22.26
CA PRO A 17 24.02 7.02 23.50
C PRO A 17 25.55 6.98 23.49
N GLY A 18 26.18 7.37 24.60
CA GLY A 18 27.64 7.30 24.74
C GLY A 18 28.16 5.87 24.54
N PRO A 19 29.45 5.70 24.15
CA PRO A 19 30.05 4.40 23.87
C PRO A 19 30.08 3.43 25.08
N ASP A 20 29.91 3.93 26.29
CA ASP A 20 30.11 3.21 27.54
C ASP A 20 28.84 2.58 28.15
N GLY A 21 27.73 2.54 27.44
CA GLY A 21 26.43 2.18 28.00
C GLY A 21 25.84 0.84 27.56
N GLY A 22 26.38 -0.31 27.96
CA GLY A 22 25.67 -1.59 27.83
C GLY A 22 25.77 -2.28 26.46
N THR A 23 25.01 -3.37 26.29
CA THR A 23 24.92 -4.13 25.03
C THR A 23 24.30 -3.32 23.89
N VAL A 24 24.50 -3.75 22.63
CA VAL A 24 23.86 -3.14 21.46
C VAL A 24 22.33 -3.09 21.65
N GLY A 25 21.73 -4.17 22.16
CA GLY A 25 20.30 -4.25 22.39
C GLY A 25 19.80 -3.22 23.42
N GLU A 26 20.53 -2.99 24.52
CA GLU A 26 20.18 -1.98 25.52
C GLU A 26 20.27 -0.56 24.94
N ARG A 27 21.32 -0.26 24.17
CA ARG A 27 21.47 1.03 23.48
C ARG A 27 20.37 1.24 22.44
N SER A 28 20.05 0.21 21.65
CA SER A 28 18.97 0.23 20.67
C SER A 28 17.61 0.50 21.30
N LEU A 29 17.31 -0.14 22.44
CA LEU A 29 16.09 0.11 23.19
C LEU A 29 16.08 1.51 23.81
N GLY A 30 17.23 2.00 24.27
CA GLY A 30 17.39 3.37 24.75
C GLY A 30 17.04 4.41 23.67
N VAL A 31 17.58 4.26 22.46
CA VAL A 31 17.27 5.11 21.30
C VAL A 31 15.79 5.00 20.92
N LEU A 32 15.23 3.78 20.91
CA LEU A 32 13.82 3.57 20.61
C LEU A 32 12.91 4.36 21.56
N LYS A 33 13.23 4.35 22.86
CA LYS A 33 12.45 5.07 23.89
C LYS A 33 12.68 6.59 23.83
N SER A 34 13.92 7.03 23.85
CA SER A 34 14.26 8.46 24.01
C SER A 34 13.98 9.28 22.74
N VAL A 35 14.28 8.72 21.56
CA VAL A 35 14.13 9.43 20.28
C VAL A 35 12.74 9.21 19.68
N PHE A 36 12.25 7.97 19.68
CA PHE A 36 11.03 7.62 18.97
C PHE A 36 9.78 7.47 19.87
N GLY A 37 9.95 7.42 21.20
CA GLY A 37 8.85 7.33 22.16
C GLY A 37 8.11 5.98 22.16
N TYR A 38 8.82 4.88 21.87
CA TYR A 38 8.26 3.53 21.91
C TYR A 38 8.92 2.71 23.02
N ASP A 39 8.14 2.05 23.87
CA ASP A 39 8.64 1.28 25.02
C ASP A 39 9.33 -0.02 24.64
N SER A 40 8.96 -0.61 23.52
CA SER A 40 9.48 -1.90 23.07
C SER A 40 9.47 -2.01 21.55
N PHE A 41 10.38 -2.83 21.04
CA PHE A 41 10.36 -3.25 19.65
C PHE A 41 9.14 -4.11 19.35
N ARG A 42 8.61 -4.00 18.13
CA ARG A 42 7.67 -4.98 17.60
C ARG A 42 8.44 -6.23 17.19
N LEU A 43 8.02 -7.41 17.61
CA LEU A 43 8.66 -8.65 17.21
C LEU A 43 8.64 -8.83 15.68
N PRO A 44 9.74 -9.22 15.01
CA PRO A 44 11.10 -9.48 15.52
C PRO A 44 12.08 -8.29 15.30
N GLN A 45 11.64 -7.02 15.41
CA GLN A 45 12.48 -5.85 15.08
C GLN A 45 13.81 -5.82 15.84
N HIS A 46 13.83 -6.22 17.10
CA HIS A 46 15.05 -6.25 17.92
C HIS A 46 16.13 -7.12 17.28
N GLU A 47 15.78 -8.31 16.74
CA GLU A 47 16.74 -9.26 16.18
C GLU A 47 17.56 -8.67 15.03
N PHE A 48 16.93 -7.96 14.10
CA PHE A 48 17.66 -7.38 12.97
C PHE A 48 18.29 -6.03 13.28
N VAL A 49 17.74 -5.28 14.24
CA VAL A 49 18.39 -4.07 14.77
C VAL A 49 19.70 -4.44 15.47
N ASP A 50 19.68 -5.49 16.30
CA ASP A 50 20.86 -5.99 17.00
C ASP A 50 21.86 -6.60 16.03
N GLN A 51 21.41 -7.45 15.08
CA GLN A 51 22.26 -8.03 14.02
C GLN A 51 23.08 -6.94 13.28
N VAL A 52 22.42 -5.87 12.83
CA VAL A 52 23.07 -4.77 12.10
C VAL A 52 23.85 -3.87 13.06
N GLY A 53 23.36 -3.65 14.26
CA GLY A 53 24.05 -2.93 15.33
C GLY A 53 25.39 -3.56 15.71
N GLU A 54 25.49 -4.87 15.69
CA GLU A 54 26.71 -5.67 15.91
C GLU A 54 27.64 -5.75 14.68
N GLY A 55 27.19 -5.24 13.52
CA GLY A 55 27.99 -5.20 12.29
C GLY A 55 27.66 -6.32 11.29
N GLY A 56 26.60 -7.11 11.52
CA GLY A 56 26.15 -8.11 10.57
C GLY A 56 25.26 -7.53 9.46
N GLU A 57 25.11 -8.29 8.38
CA GLU A 57 24.21 -7.93 7.27
C GLU A 57 22.80 -8.48 7.48
N ALA A 58 21.79 -7.78 6.91
CA ALA A 58 20.40 -8.20 7.01
C ALA A 58 19.62 -8.02 5.70
N PHE A 59 18.78 -9.00 5.37
CA PHE A 59 17.72 -8.83 4.39
C PHE A 59 16.36 -8.86 5.08
N VAL A 60 15.65 -7.73 5.04
CA VAL A 60 14.44 -7.50 5.83
C VAL A 60 13.22 -7.38 4.92
N LEU A 61 12.30 -8.34 5.05
CA LEU A 61 11.03 -8.36 4.34
C LEU A 61 9.90 -8.02 5.33
N LEU A 62 9.49 -6.77 5.33
CA LEU A 62 8.45 -6.26 6.24
C LEU A 62 7.32 -5.61 5.45
N PRO A 63 6.06 -5.98 5.71
CA PRO A 63 4.91 -5.31 5.09
C PRO A 63 4.88 -3.82 5.46
N ARG A 64 4.19 -3.02 4.65
CA ARG A 64 4.01 -1.58 4.93
C ARG A 64 3.34 -1.38 6.30
N GLY A 65 3.81 -0.36 7.04
CA GLY A 65 3.41 -0.13 8.44
C GLY A 65 4.06 -1.07 9.45
N GLY A 66 4.95 -1.97 9.01
CA GLY A 66 5.73 -2.85 9.88
C GLY A 66 6.88 -2.16 10.62
N GLY A 67 7.10 -0.86 10.41
CA GLY A 67 8.19 -0.11 11.04
C GLY A 67 9.54 -0.29 10.34
N LYS A 68 9.58 -0.46 9.01
CA LYS A 68 10.81 -0.63 8.23
C LYS A 68 11.86 0.48 8.50
N SER A 69 11.43 1.74 8.59
CA SER A 69 12.36 2.85 8.78
C SER A 69 13.17 2.73 10.07
N LEU A 70 12.54 2.32 11.18
CA LEU A 70 13.24 2.11 12.44
C LEU A 70 14.34 1.04 12.37
N CYS A 71 14.19 0.06 11.45
CA CYS A 71 15.12 -1.05 11.30
C CYS A 71 16.53 -0.62 10.90
N PHE A 72 16.65 0.49 10.17
CA PHE A 72 17.95 1.07 9.79
C PHE A 72 18.26 2.38 10.53
N GLN A 73 17.24 3.11 10.96
CA GLN A 73 17.45 4.36 11.69
C GLN A 73 18.09 4.11 13.06
N ILE A 74 17.65 3.09 13.79
CA ILE A 74 18.17 2.78 15.11
C ILE A 74 19.63 2.27 15.03
N PRO A 75 20.00 1.27 14.20
CA PRO A 75 21.40 0.90 14.04
C PRO A 75 22.31 2.07 13.61
N ALA A 76 21.81 2.95 12.74
CA ALA A 76 22.56 4.14 12.32
C ALA A 76 22.85 5.10 13.48
N LEU A 77 21.94 5.20 14.47
CA LEU A 77 22.11 6.05 15.66
C LEU A 77 22.96 5.39 16.76
N VAL A 78 22.96 4.06 16.83
CA VAL A 78 23.70 3.29 17.83
C VAL A 78 25.17 3.10 17.44
N ARG A 79 25.45 2.94 16.14
CA ARG A 79 26.80 2.78 15.60
C ARG A 79 27.48 4.14 15.36
N GLU A 80 28.80 4.16 15.42
CA GLU A 80 29.58 5.35 15.14
C GLU A 80 29.67 5.61 13.63
N GLY A 81 29.41 6.84 13.18
CA GLY A 81 29.41 7.25 11.78
C GLY A 81 28.02 7.67 11.30
N THR A 82 27.88 8.00 10.04
CA THR A 82 26.61 8.42 9.41
C THR A 82 25.94 7.22 8.74
N GLY A 83 24.64 7.01 8.99
CA GLY A 83 23.85 6.03 8.25
C GLY A 83 23.55 6.51 6.82
N LEU A 84 23.94 5.74 5.81
CA LEU A 84 23.59 5.97 4.41
C LEU A 84 22.32 5.19 4.06
N VAL A 85 21.27 5.89 3.64
CA VAL A 85 20.01 5.29 3.21
C VAL A 85 19.78 5.55 1.72
N VAL A 86 19.83 4.52 0.90
CA VAL A 86 19.52 4.62 -0.53
C VAL A 86 18.02 4.42 -0.72
N SER A 87 17.33 5.43 -1.27
CA SER A 87 15.88 5.39 -1.50
C SER A 87 15.53 5.91 -2.89
N PRO A 88 14.54 5.29 -3.58
CA PRO A 88 14.23 5.66 -4.97
C PRO A 88 13.33 6.89 -5.09
N LEU A 89 12.92 7.51 -3.98
CA LEU A 89 11.81 8.45 -3.95
C LEU A 89 12.12 9.71 -3.15
N ILE A 90 12.25 10.83 -3.86
CA ILE A 90 12.54 12.15 -3.28
C ILE A 90 11.53 12.52 -2.18
N ALA A 91 10.24 12.41 -2.47
CA ALA A 91 9.21 12.80 -1.51
C ALA A 91 9.25 11.97 -0.21
N LEU A 92 9.57 10.67 -0.31
CA LEU A 92 9.73 9.81 0.87
C LEU A 92 10.96 10.21 1.69
N MET A 93 12.07 10.53 1.02
CA MET A 93 13.28 10.99 1.69
C MET A 93 13.02 12.28 2.47
N ASP A 94 12.34 13.25 1.87
CA ASP A 94 12.00 14.53 2.52
C ASP A 94 11.08 14.33 3.73
N ASP A 95 10.06 13.49 3.62
CA ASP A 95 9.14 13.14 4.71
C ASP A 95 9.88 12.45 5.87
N GLN A 96 10.76 11.48 5.56
CA GLN A 96 11.56 10.77 6.58
C GLN A 96 12.54 11.70 7.28
N VAL A 97 13.24 12.58 6.53
CA VAL A 97 14.16 13.56 7.07
C VAL A 97 13.44 14.56 7.96
N SER A 98 12.27 15.04 7.55
CA SER A 98 11.44 15.94 8.36
C SER A 98 11.05 15.31 9.69
N ALA A 99 10.57 14.06 9.67
CA ALA A 99 10.21 13.34 10.88
C ALA A 99 11.40 13.06 11.81
N LEU A 100 12.57 12.76 11.26
CA LEU A 100 13.80 12.56 12.02
C LEU A 100 14.27 13.85 12.70
N ARG A 101 14.24 14.98 11.97
CA ARG A 101 14.60 16.30 12.52
C ARG A 101 13.66 16.72 13.66
N GLU A 102 12.35 16.43 13.54
CA GLU A 102 11.39 16.69 14.63
C GLU A 102 11.68 15.86 15.88
N ASN A 103 12.27 14.67 15.70
CA ASN A 103 12.76 13.86 16.82
C ASN A 103 14.17 14.25 17.29
N GLY A 104 14.76 15.32 16.73
CA GLY A 104 16.09 15.84 17.10
C GLY A 104 17.27 15.15 16.39
N VAL A 105 17.04 14.26 15.42
CA VAL A 105 18.10 13.57 14.68
C VAL A 105 18.64 14.47 13.56
N ARG A 106 19.98 14.54 13.42
CA ARG A 106 20.65 15.31 12.37
C ARG A 106 20.61 14.56 11.05
N ALA A 107 19.54 14.74 10.27
CA ALA A 107 19.31 14.03 9.02
C ALA A 107 19.28 14.99 7.82
N ALA A 108 19.74 14.52 6.65
CA ALA A 108 19.65 15.24 5.38
C ALA A 108 19.21 14.33 4.25
N ALA A 109 18.60 14.90 3.20
CA ALA A 109 18.31 14.20 1.94
C ALA A 109 19.12 14.86 0.81
N ILE A 110 19.79 14.06 -0.04
CA ILE A 110 20.58 14.52 -1.19
C ILE A 110 20.00 13.89 -2.46
N HIS A 111 19.38 14.72 -3.29
CA HIS A 111 18.70 14.29 -4.52
C HIS A 111 18.68 15.40 -5.58
N SER A 112 18.26 15.09 -6.80
CA SER A 112 18.25 15.99 -7.96
C SER A 112 17.32 17.21 -7.82
N GLY A 113 16.40 17.22 -6.87
CA GLY A 113 15.49 18.33 -6.59
C GLY A 113 16.09 19.45 -5.73
N LEU A 114 17.32 19.27 -5.20
CA LEU A 114 18.01 20.27 -4.39
C LEU A 114 18.78 21.24 -5.27
N ASP A 115 18.90 22.49 -4.81
CA ASP A 115 19.85 23.43 -5.38
C ASP A 115 21.30 23.03 -5.07
N SER A 116 22.23 23.46 -5.92
CA SER A 116 23.63 23.05 -5.83
C SER A 116 24.29 23.48 -4.51
N LYS A 117 23.91 24.63 -3.93
CA LYS A 117 24.46 25.15 -2.68
C LYS A 117 24.04 24.30 -1.50
N THR A 118 22.79 23.92 -1.43
CA THR A 118 22.25 23.02 -0.39
C THR A 118 22.84 21.62 -0.50
N SER A 119 22.96 21.07 -1.71
CA SER A 119 23.60 19.77 -1.93
C SER A 119 25.05 19.77 -1.47
N TRP A 120 25.83 20.79 -1.85
CA TRP A 120 27.21 20.92 -1.43
C TRP A 120 27.38 21.07 0.09
N ARG A 121 26.47 21.81 0.74
CA ARG A 121 26.48 21.95 2.21
C ARG A 121 26.27 20.61 2.90
N TYR A 122 25.29 19.79 2.44
CA TYR A 122 25.02 18.47 3.04
C TYR A 122 26.15 17.48 2.78
N GLU A 123 26.80 17.52 1.61
CA GLU A 123 28.00 16.73 1.31
C GLU A 123 29.14 17.06 2.29
N ARG A 124 29.35 18.32 2.56
CA ARG A 124 30.36 18.79 3.52
C ARG A 124 30.02 18.40 4.97
N GLU A 125 28.74 18.55 5.38
CA GLU A 125 28.28 18.12 6.70
C GLU A 125 28.44 16.60 6.88
N LEU A 126 28.30 15.82 5.81
CA LEU A 126 28.55 14.37 5.80
C LEU A 126 30.03 14.07 6.00
N GLU A 127 30.93 14.70 5.24
CA GLU A 127 32.39 14.54 5.39
C GLU A 127 32.88 14.95 6.79
N GLU A 128 32.29 15.99 7.37
CA GLU A 128 32.62 16.50 8.71
C GLU A 128 31.97 15.65 9.85
N GLY A 129 31.22 14.61 9.54
CA GLY A 129 30.53 13.76 10.54
C GLY A 129 29.41 14.47 11.32
N LYS A 130 28.87 15.54 10.79
CA LYS A 130 27.79 16.33 11.40
C LYS A 130 26.40 15.74 11.21
N LEU A 131 26.26 14.73 10.36
CA LEU A 131 24.99 14.05 10.10
C LEU A 131 24.95 12.70 10.81
N ASP A 132 23.77 12.35 11.35
CA ASP A 132 23.48 11.02 11.88
C ASP A 132 22.95 10.09 10.79
N LEU A 133 22.11 10.62 9.87
CA LEU A 133 21.61 9.91 8.70
C LEU A 133 21.63 10.79 7.45
N VAL A 134 21.95 10.17 6.31
CA VAL A 134 21.81 10.80 5.00
C VAL A 134 21.00 9.89 4.06
N TYR A 135 19.92 10.43 3.49
CA TYR A 135 19.12 9.78 2.47
C TYR A 135 19.60 10.22 1.10
N VAL A 136 19.84 9.28 0.20
CA VAL A 136 20.43 9.57 -1.11
C VAL A 136 19.69 8.81 -2.22
N ALA A 137 19.47 9.48 -3.34
CA ALA A 137 18.91 8.83 -4.54
C ALA A 137 19.96 7.87 -5.16
N PRO A 138 19.54 6.73 -5.74
CA PRO A 138 20.47 5.71 -6.27
C PRO A 138 21.42 6.27 -7.33
N GLU A 139 20.94 7.13 -8.23
CA GLU A 139 21.75 7.77 -9.27
C GLU A 139 22.87 8.65 -8.67
N ARG A 140 22.59 9.25 -7.52
CA ARG A 140 23.58 10.08 -6.82
C ARG A 140 24.66 9.21 -6.16
N VAL A 141 24.26 8.13 -5.50
CA VAL A 141 25.19 7.18 -4.86
C VAL A 141 26.17 6.59 -5.88
N LEU A 142 25.72 6.36 -7.10
CA LEU A 142 26.50 5.75 -8.18
C LEU A 142 27.43 6.77 -8.88
N SER A 143 27.28 8.08 -8.64
CA SER A 143 28.17 9.05 -9.26
C SER A 143 29.57 9.03 -8.63
N GLU A 144 30.64 9.01 -9.44
CA GLU A 144 32.03 8.96 -9.00
C GLU A 144 32.33 10.06 -7.96
N ARG A 145 31.89 11.28 -8.22
CA ARG A 145 32.07 12.40 -7.30
C ARG A 145 31.50 12.13 -5.90
N PHE A 146 30.29 11.57 -5.82
CA PHE A 146 29.68 11.31 -4.53
C PHE A 146 30.29 10.10 -3.83
N GLN A 147 30.76 9.10 -4.59
CA GLN A 147 31.54 7.99 -4.03
C GLN A 147 32.83 8.46 -3.36
N GLU A 148 33.50 9.49 -3.90
CA GLU A 148 34.65 10.09 -3.25
C GLU A 148 34.30 10.82 -1.94
N VAL A 149 33.12 11.45 -1.86
CA VAL A 149 32.58 11.99 -0.59
C VAL A 149 32.35 10.87 0.42
N LEU A 150 31.70 9.78 0.00
CA LEU A 150 31.43 8.62 0.87
C LEU A 150 32.72 7.97 1.39
N LYS A 151 33.76 7.82 0.56
CA LYS A 151 35.07 7.26 0.98
C LYS A 151 35.77 8.09 2.06
N ARG A 152 35.52 9.42 2.09
CA ARG A 152 36.05 10.33 3.11
C ARG A 152 35.19 10.41 4.35
N SER A 153 33.99 9.84 4.30
CA SER A 153 33.03 9.87 5.39
C SER A 153 33.09 8.58 6.20
N LYS A 154 32.87 8.66 7.50
CA LYS A 154 32.70 7.48 8.35
C LYS A 154 31.24 7.01 8.29
N LEU A 155 30.99 5.87 7.65
CA LEU A 155 29.65 5.29 7.54
C LEU A 155 29.39 4.29 8.66
N SER A 156 28.17 4.34 9.25
CA SER A 156 27.71 3.41 10.30
C SER A 156 26.98 2.21 9.74
N VAL A 157 26.13 2.41 8.72
CA VAL A 157 25.31 1.39 8.05
C VAL A 157 24.95 1.86 6.64
N ILE A 158 24.81 0.93 5.70
CA ILE A 158 24.26 1.16 4.36
C ILE A 158 22.92 0.45 4.27
N ALA A 159 21.83 1.20 4.20
CA ALA A 159 20.48 0.67 4.03
C ALA A 159 19.97 0.91 2.60
N ILE A 160 19.55 -0.15 1.92
CA ILE A 160 18.94 -0.09 0.57
C ILE A 160 17.44 -0.31 0.74
N ASP A 161 16.68 0.78 0.74
CA ASP A 161 15.20 0.72 0.85
C ASP A 161 14.57 0.40 -0.51
N GLU A 162 13.36 -0.18 -0.46
CA GLU A 162 12.61 -0.67 -1.64
C GLU A 162 13.48 -1.59 -2.55
N ALA A 163 14.26 -2.49 -1.92
CA ALA A 163 15.21 -3.37 -2.61
C ALA A 163 14.60 -4.23 -3.72
N HIS A 164 13.25 -4.40 -3.77
CA HIS A 164 12.57 -5.07 -4.87
C HIS A 164 12.77 -4.37 -6.24
N CYS A 165 13.22 -3.11 -6.24
CA CYS A 165 13.60 -2.40 -7.46
C CYS A 165 14.80 -3.03 -8.21
N VAL A 166 15.58 -3.90 -7.56
CA VAL A 166 16.64 -4.72 -8.18
C VAL A 166 16.08 -5.73 -9.18
N SER A 167 14.88 -6.25 -8.92
CA SER A 167 14.34 -7.40 -9.66
C SER A 167 13.70 -7.00 -10.97
N GLN A 168 14.15 -7.61 -12.06
CA GLN A 168 13.54 -7.45 -13.38
C GLN A 168 12.10 -8.01 -13.43
N TRP A 169 11.77 -8.92 -12.53
CA TRP A 169 10.42 -9.49 -12.35
C TRP A 169 9.55 -8.68 -11.38
N GLY A 170 10.15 -7.67 -10.72
CA GLY A 170 9.47 -6.74 -9.83
C GLY A 170 8.54 -5.81 -10.59
N HIS A 171 7.63 -5.18 -9.86
CA HIS A 171 6.68 -4.22 -10.42
C HIS A 171 7.26 -2.81 -10.64
N ASP A 172 8.47 -2.53 -10.13
CA ASP A 172 9.19 -1.25 -10.22
C ASP A 172 10.69 -1.47 -10.42
N PHE A 173 11.06 -2.17 -11.50
CA PHE A 173 12.46 -2.40 -11.83
C PHE A 173 13.19 -1.10 -12.16
N ARG A 174 14.38 -0.93 -11.56
CA ARG A 174 15.29 0.20 -11.79
C ARG A 174 16.71 -0.29 -12.03
N PRO A 175 17.29 -0.04 -13.22
CA PRO A 175 18.64 -0.50 -13.54
C PRO A 175 19.71 -0.02 -12.56
N GLU A 176 19.55 1.18 -11.99
CA GLU A 176 20.46 1.76 -11.01
C GLU A 176 20.56 0.91 -9.73
N TYR A 177 19.45 0.26 -9.34
CA TYR A 177 19.45 -0.61 -8.16
C TYR A 177 20.35 -1.84 -8.29
N VAL A 178 20.49 -2.38 -9.50
CA VAL A 178 21.40 -3.51 -9.76
C VAL A 178 22.86 -3.09 -9.51
N GLN A 179 23.21 -1.84 -9.85
CA GLN A 179 24.57 -1.32 -9.69
C GLN A 179 24.92 -1.04 -8.22
N LEU A 180 23.93 -0.96 -7.30
CA LEU A 180 24.20 -0.78 -5.87
C LEU A 180 24.95 -1.97 -5.24
N GLY A 181 25.01 -3.11 -5.91
CA GLY A 181 25.85 -4.23 -5.50
C GLY A 181 27.32 -3.85 -5.35
N ALA A 182 27.82 -2.88 -6.13
CA ALA A 182 29.19 -2.37 -6.02
C ALA A 182 29.52 -1.75 -4.64
N LEU A 183 28.53 -1.34 -3.87
CA LEU A 183 28.74 -0.83 -2.50
C LEU A 183 29.34 -1.90 -1.57
N ALA A 184 29.20 -3.18 -1.88
CA ALA A 184 29.82 -4.27 -1.16
C ALA A 184 31.36 -4.22 -1.23
N GLU A 185 31.87 -3.93 -2.41
CA GLU A 185 33.31 -3.87 -2.67
C GLU A 185 33.91 -2.53 -2.21
N LEU A 186 33.15 -1.45 -2.34
CA LEU A 186 33.60 -0.11 -1.95
C LEU A 186 33.66 0.08 -0.42
N PHE A 187 32.77 -0.58 0.33
CA PHE A 187 32.64 -0.43 1.78
C PHE A 187 32.51 -1.80 2.48
N PRO A 188 33.54 -2.66 2.43
CA PRO A 188 33.46 -4.04 2.93
C PRO A 188 33.23 -4.15 4.45
N ASP A 189 33.68 -3.15 5.21
CA ASP A 189 33.58 -3.11 6.68
C ASP A 189 32.27 -2.47 7.20
N VAL A 190 31.45 -1.93 6.30
CA VAL A 190 30.18 -1.28 6.66
C VAL A 190 29.02 -2.27 6.50
N PRO A 191 28.25 -2.58 7.57
CA PRO A 191 27.15 -3.50 7.48
C PRO A 191 26.08 -2.98 6.52
N ARG A 192 25.55 -3.89 5.69
CA ARG A 192 24.53 -3.57 4.68
C ARG A 192 23.21 -4.19 5.04
N MET A 193 22.14 -3.46 4.72
CA MET A 193 20.78 -3.90 4.95
C MET A 193 19.95 -3.65 3.70
N ALA A 194 19.30 -4.67 3.17
CA ALA A 194 18.27 -4.52 2.14
C ALA A 194 16.88 -4.64 2.75
N LEU A 195 15.98 -3.72 2.39
CA LEU A 195 14.62 -3.70 2.93
C LEU A 195 13.60 -3.63 1.80
N THR A 196 12.53 -4.42 1.92
CA THR A 196 11.39 -4.33 1.00
C THR A 196 10.09 -4.68 1.70
N ALA A 197 8.98 -4.19 1.14
CA ALA A 197 7.65 -4.54 1.62
C ALA A 197 7.06 -5.76 0.92
N THR A 198 7.51 -6.09 -0.28
CA THR A 198 6.93 -7.13 -1.14
C THR A 198 8.05 -7.80 -1.94
N ALA A 199 8.21 -9.10 -1.77
CA ALA A 199 9.08 -9.91 -2.62
C ALA A 199 8.59 -11.36 -2.60
N ASP A 200 8.29 -11.91 -3.76
CA ASP A 200 8.09 -13.34 -3.95
C ASP A 200 9.42 -14.10 -3.94
N GLY A 201 9.38 -15.42 -4.02
CA GLY A 201 10.57 -16.26 -3.95
C GLY A 201 11.63 -15.91 -5.01
N PRO A 202 11.29 -15.75 -6.30
CA PRO A 202 12.23 -15.30 -7.33
C PRO A 202 12.86 -13.95 -7.03
N THR A 203 12.04 -12.94 -6.69
CA THR A 203 12.49 -11.58 -6.36
C THR A 203 13.47 -11.60 -5.16
N ARG A 204 13.20 -12.41 -4.13
CA ARG A 204 14.11 -12.54 -2.97
C ARG A 204 15.49 -13.04 -3.38
N ARG A 205 15.55 -14.04 -4.25
CA ARG A 205 16.83 -14.58 -4.76
C ARG A 205 17.63 -13.53 -5.53
N GLU A 206 16.96 -12.79 -6.41
CA GLU A 206 17.60 -11.71 -7.17
C GLU A 206 18.13 -10.59 -6.26
N ILE A 207 17.38 -10.17 -5.23
CA ILE A 207 17.85 -9.17 -4.27
C ILE A 207 19.15 -9.64 -3.60
N VAL A 208 19.16 -10.85 -3.08
CA VAL A 208 20.35 -11.41 -2.41
C VAL A 208 21.54 -11.50 -3.35
N GLU A 209 21.33 -11.99 -4.57
CA GLU A 209 22.37 -12.16 -5.58
C GLU A 209 22.94 -10.81 -6.07
N LYS A 210 22.06 -9.92 -6.53
CA LYS A 210 22.47 -8.65 -7.17
C LYS A 210 23.05 -7.64 -6.20
N LEU A 211 22.63 -7.66 -4.93
CA LEU A 211 23.16 -6.77 -3.89
C LEU A 211 24.33 -7.39 -3.11
N GLY A 212 24.76 -8.60 -3.44
CA GLY A 212 25.88 -9.24 -2.75
C GLY A 212 25.59 -9.57 -1.28
N LEU A 213 24.36 -9.98 -0.95
CA LEU A 213 23.88 -10.22 0.42
C LEU A 213 23.77 -11.71 0.76
N GLN A 214 24.66 -12.54 0.21
CA GLN A 214 24.64 -14.01 0.41
C GLN A 214 24.87 -14.41 1.88
N GLN A 215 25.55 -13.57 2.66
CA GLN A 215 25.81 -13.79 4.08
C GLN A 215 24.78 -13.11 4.99
N ALA A 216 23.86 -12.33 4.41
CA ALA A 216 22.86 -11.61 5.19
C ALA A 216 21.87 -12.56 5.85
N ARG A 217 21.58 -12.32 7.13
CA ARG A 217 20.47 -12.99 7.81
C ARG A 217 19.14 -12.48 7.25
N VAL A 218 18.27 -13.41 6.85
CA VAL A 218 16.95 -13.08 6.27
C VAL A 218 15.91 -12.99 7.38
N PHE A 219 15.27 -11.85 7.48
CA PHE A 219 14.18 -11.59 8.44
C PHE A 219 12.89 -11.35 7.68
N THR A 220 11.87 -12.12 8.00
CA THR A 220 10.54 -11.97 7.41
C THR A 220 9.51 -11.72 8.50
N ARG A 221 8.58 -10.81 8.24
CA ARG A 221 7.41 -10.62 9.09
C ARG A 221 6.16 -10.93 8.29
N SER A 222 5.17 -11.44 8.99
CA SER A 222 3.87 -11.74 8.38
C SER A 222 3.26 -10.55 7.64
N PHE A 223 2.74 -10.82 6.44
CA PHE A 223 1.93 -9.88 5.66
C PHE A 223 0.55 -9.64 6.27
N ASN A 224 0.25 -10.30 7.38
CA ASN A 224 -1.03 -10.14 8.07
C ASN A 224 -1.19 -8.72 8.65
N ARG A 225 -2.24 -8.03 8.20
CA ARG A 225 -2.67 -6.73 8.69
C ARG A 225 -4.08 -6.84 9.27
N PRO A 226 -4.23 -7.36 10.51
CA PRO A 226 -5.54 -7.66 11.09
C PRO A 226 -6.43 -6.41 11.23
N ASN A 227 -5.85 -5.24 11.33
CA ASN A 227 -6.57 -3.96 11.41
C ASN A 227 -7.18 -3.51 10.07
N ILE A 228 -6.81 -4.11 8.93
CA ILE A 228 -7.37 -3.76 7.62
C ILE A 228 -8.48 -4.76 7.27
N ARG A 229 -9.71 -4.31 7.19
CA ARG A 229 -10.85 -5.12 6.72
C ARG A 229 -10.80 -5.25 5.21
N LEU A 230 -10.76 -6.49 4.69
CA LEU A 230 -10.77 -6.76 3.25
C LEU A 230 -12.21 -6.94 2.76
N ARG A 231 -12.60 -6.22 1.71
CA ARG A 231 -13.90 -6.36 1.05
C ARG A 231 -13.74 -6.26 -0.46
N ILE A 232 -14.17 -7.30 -1.18
CA ILE A 232 -14.10 -7.37 -2.64
C ILE A 232 -15.49 -7.76 -3.18
N GLY A 233 -16.07 -6.92 -4.01
CA GLY A 233 -17.42 -7.12 -4.54
C GLY A 233 -17.53 -6.97 -6.05
N ALA A 234 -18.70 -7.33 -6.58
CA ALA A 234 -19.02 -7.11 -7.98
C ALA A 234 -19.17 -5.60 -8.29
N LYS A 235 -18.70 -5.19 -9.45
CA LYS A 235 -18.85 -3.83 -9.97
C LYS A 235 -20.25 -3.65 -10.57
N ASP A 236 -21.06 -2.88 -9.87
CA ASP A 236 -22.41 -2.51 -10.30
C ASP A 236 -22.64 -1.04 -9.90
N GLU A 237 -22.80 -0.12 -10.85
CA GLU A 237 -22.85 1.33 -10.62
C GLU A 237 -21.72 1.82 -9.69
N PRO A 238 -20.45 1.67 -10.07
CA PRO A 238 -19.29 1.82 -9.16
C PRO A 238 -19.20 3.19 -8.48
N ARG A 239 -19.71 4.25 -9.12
CA ARG A 239 -19.78 5.58 -8.51
C ARG A 239 -20.75 5.60 -7.33
N LYS A 240 -21.94 5.04 -7.46
CA LYS A 240 -22.90 4.95 -6.35
C LYS A 240 -22.39 4.05 -5.23
N GLN A 241 -21.73 2.93 -5.58
CA GLN A 241 -21.13 2.04 -4.60
C GLN A 241 -20.03 2.76 -3.80
N LEU A 242 -19.13 3.49 -4.48
CA LEU A 242 -18.08 4.29 -3.82
C LEU A 242 -18.67 5.38 -2.93
N LEU A 243 -19.63 6.16 -3.44
CA LEU A 243 -20.22 7.26 -2.68
C LEU A 243 -20.90 6.78 -1.40
N ARG A 244 -21.62 5.66 -1.49
CA ARG A 244 -22.23 5.01 -0.33
C ARG A 244 -21.18 4.57 0.68
N PHE A 245 -20.10 3.92 0.23
CA PHE A 245 -18.98 3.50 1.06
C PHE A 245 -18.36 4.69 1.81
N LEU A 246 -18.11 5.81 1.11
CA LEU A 246 -17.53 7.02 1.70
C LEU A 246 -18.46 7.69 2.71
N ARG A 247 -19.75 7.83 2.38
CA ARG A 247 -20.72 8.54 3.23
C ARG A 247 -21.16 7.75 4.47
N GLU A 248 -21.29 6.43 4.33
CA GLU A 248 -21.81 5.57 5.42
C GLU A 248 -20.70 5.07 6.34
N GLU A 249 -19.50 4.79 5.82
CA GLU A 249 -18.43 4.14 6.57
C GLU A 249 -17.23 5.06 6.86
N HIS A 250 -17.02 6.11 6.04
CA HIS A 250 -15.85 7.00 6.12
C HIS A 250 -16.19 8.50 6.03
N PRO A 251 -17.19 9.00 6.78
CA PRO A 251 -17.53 10.41 6.75
C PRO A 251 -16.39 11.27 7.31
N GLY A 252 -15.74 12.05 6.45
CA GLY A 252 -14.65 12.94 6.84
C GLY A 252 -13.29 12.27 7.04
N ASP A 253 -13.14 11.00 6.68
CA ASP A 253 -11.87 10.27 6.75
C ASP A 253 -10.98 10.56 5.55
N SER A 254 -9.66 10.52 5.77
CA SER A 254 -8.66 10.53 4.69
C SER A 254 -8.51 9.15 4.06
N GLY A 255 -8.47 9.11 2.73
CA GLY A 255 -8.34 7.85 2.00
C GLY A 255 -7.83 7.97 0.58
N ILE A 256 -7.61 6.82 -0.06
CA ILE A 256 -7.08 6.74 -1.42
C ILE A 256 -8.05 5.94 -2.28
N VAL A 257 -8.36 6.44 -3.48
CA VAL A 257 -9.18 5.75 -4.49
C VAL A 257 -8.31 5.48 -5.72
N TYR A 258 -8.05 4.22 -6.01
CA TYR A 258 -7.24 3.83 -7.16
C TYR A 258 -8.06 3.65 -8.43
N ARG A 259 -7.52 4.19 -9.53
CA ARG A 259 -8.03 4.07 -10.90
C ARG A 259 -6.91 3.66 -11.84
N LEU A 260 -7.26 2.95 -12.90
CA LEU A 260 -6.29 2.48 -13.91
C LEU A 260 -5.82 3.60 -14.83
N SER A 261 -6.70 4.47 -15.30
CA SER A 261 -6.37 5.51 -16.28
C SER A 261 -6.35 6.92 -15.70
N ARG A 262 -5.49 7.79 -16.27
CA ARG A 262 -5.34 9.20 -15.89
C ARG A 262 -6.66 9.97 -16.05
N ALA A 263 -7.36 9.76 -17.17
CA ALA A 263 -8.63 10.41 -17.45
C ALA A 263 -9.72 10.04 -16.44
N GLU A 264 -9.78 8.78 -16.02
CA GLU A 264 -10.74 8.34 -15.01
C GLU A 264 -10.39 8.84 -13.61
N VAL A 265 -9.10 9.06 -13.30
CA VAL A 265 -8.68 9.73 -12.06
C VAL A 265 -9.27 11.13 -11.98
N GLU A 266 -9.07 11.95 -13.03
CA GLU A 266 -9.57 13.34 -13.05
C GLU A 266 -11.09 13.38 -12.98
N LYS A 267 -11.80 12.60 -13.81
CA LYS A 267 -13.26 12.51 -13.81
C LYS A 267 -13.84 12.06 -12.47
N THR A 268 -13.15 11.11 -11.80
CA THR A 268 -13.63 10.60 -10.52
C THR A 268 -13.40 11.61 -9.41
N ALA A 269 -12.26 12.31 -9.39
CA ALA A 269 -11.97 13.36 -8.42
C ALA A 269 -12.94 14.54 -8.57
N GLU A 270 -13.19 15.00 -9.81
CA GLU A 270 -14.15 16.06 -10.11
C GLU A 270 -15.57 15.69 -9.66
N TRP A 271 -15.98 14.45 -9.99
CA TRP A 271 -17.32 13.97 -9.60
C TRP A 271 -17.45 13.89 -8.07
N LEU A 272 -16.46 13.32 -7.34
CA LEU A 272 -16.49 13.28 -5.88
C LEU A 272 -16.56 14.68 -5.26
N SER A 273 -15.83 15.64 -5.84
CA SER A 273 -15.88 17.04 -5.38
C SER A 273 -17.27 17.66 -5.55
N LYS A 274 -17.97 17.37 -6.65
CA LYS A 274 -19.38 17.78 -6.87
C LYS A 274 -20.34 17.12 -5.87
N GLU A 275 -20.03 15.93 -5.40
CA GLU A 275 -20.78 15.21 -4.37
C GLU A 275 -20.46 15.66 -2.92
N GLY A 276 -19.60 16.68 -2.75
CA GLY A 276 -19.21 17.25 -1.46
C GLY A 276 -18.07 16.50 -0.75
N VAL A 277 -17.39 15.57 -1.43
CA VAL A 277 -16.19 14.91 -0.91
C VAL A 277 -14.97 15.72 -1.34
N ARG A 278 -14.10 16.07 -0.41
CA ARG A 278 -12.85 16.77 -0.72
C ARG A 278 -11.87 15.86 -1.44
N ALA A 279 -11.96 15.80 -2.76
CA ALA A 279 -11.20 14.87 -3.60
C ALA A 279 -10.16 15.59 -4.45
N LEU A 280 -8.93 15.02 -4.53
CA LEU A 280 -7.81 15.55 -5.32
C LEU A 280 -7.30 14.50 -6.30
N PRO A 281 -7.07 14.85 -7.57
CA PRO A 281 -6.48 13.92 -8.54
C PRO A 281 -4.96 13.81 -8.36
N TYR A 282 -4.40 12.60 -8.61
CA TYR A 282 -2.96 12.41 -8.66
C TYR A 282 -2.55 11.34 -9.68
N HIS A 283 -1.77 11.73 -10.68
CA HIS A 283 -1.16 10.82 -11.66
C HIS A 283 0.07 11.45 -12.34
N ALA A 284 0.91 10.65 -12.97
CA ALA A 284 2.17 11.10 -13.56
C ALA A 284 2.02 12.16 -14.68
N GLY A 285 0.84 12.24 -15.32
CA GLY A 285 0.55 13.24 -16.35
C GLY A 285 0.21 14.64 -15.83
N LEU A 286 -0.01 14.82 -14.52
CA LEU A 286 -0.22 16.15 -13.95
C LEU A 286 1.10 16.94 -13.89
N PRO A 287 1.04 18.30 -14.00
CA PRO A 287 2.20 19.16 -13.76
C PRO A 287 2.86 18.86 -12.40
N ALA A 288 4.19 18.91 -12.36
CA ALA A 288 4.95 18.58 -11.15
C ALA A 288 4.53 19.42 -9.92
N GLU A 289 4.23 20.70 -10.14
CA GLU A 289 3.75 21.61 -9.09
C GLU A 289 2.38 21.18 -8.54
N THR A 290 1.43 20.81 -9.44
CA THR A 290 0.11 20.31 -9.04
C THR A 290 0.23 19.00 -8.25
N ARG A 291 1.10 18.07 -8.69
CA ARG A 291 1.36 16.83 -7.97
C ARG A 291 1.89 17.10 -6.57
N ARG A 292 2.91 17.95 -6.45
CA ARG A 292 3.49 18.35 -5.17
C ARG A 292 2.46 18.99 -4.26
N ARG A 293 1.67 19.95 -4.78
CA ARG A 293 0.60 20.59 -4.01
C ARG A 293 -0.45 19.60 -3.51
N ASN A 294 -0.98 18.74 -4.39
CA ASN A 294 -2.02 17.78 -4.03
C ASN A 294 -1.49 16.76 -2.99
N GLN A 295 -0.24 16.32 -3.12
CA GLN A 295 0.41 15.47 -2.14
C GLN A 295 0.57 16.18 -0.80
N GLN A 296 1.03 17.42 -0.77
CA GLN A 296 1.17 18.20 0.46
C GLN A 296 -0.17 18.43 1.15
N VAL A 297 -1.23 18.74 0.40
CA VAL A 297 -2.59 18.88 0.95
C VAL A 297 -3.03 17.56 1.59
N PHE A 298 -2.83 16.43 0.91
CA PHE A 298 -3.18 15.12 1.47
C PHE A 298 -2.41 14.80 2.76
N LEU A 299 -1.12 15.11 2.81
CA LEU A 299 -0.29 14.84 3.98
C LEU A 299 -0.60 15.77 5.16
N ARG A 300 -0.90 17.04 4.88
CA ARG A 300 -1.05 18.09 5.90
C ARG A 300 -2.49 18.32 6.36
N GLU A 301 -3.47 17.83 5.64
CA GLU A 301 -4.87 18.09 5.94
C GLU A 301 -5.64 16.79 6.20
N GLU A 302 -6.67 16.88 7.02
CA GLU A 302 -7.57 15.76 7.35
C GLU A 302 -8.78 15.73 6.41
N GLY A 303 -9.42 14.56 6.25
CA GLY A 303 -10.63 14.39 5.45
C GLY A 303 -10.42 14.54 3.95
N VAL A 304 -9.17 14.40 3.47
CA VAL A 304 -8.85 14.49 2.04
C VAL A 304 -8.83 13.10 1.40
N VAL A 305 -9.53 12.96 0.29
CA VAL A 305 -9.53 11.76 -0.54
C VAL A 305 -8.66 12.00 -1.77
N VAL A 306 -7.63 11.19 -1.99
CA VAL A 306 -6.85 11.24 -3.23
C VAL A 306 -7.36 10.19 -4.20
N VAL A 307 -7.75 10.62 -5.39
CA VAL A 307 -8.03 9.71 -6.52
C VAL A 307 -6.78 9.61 -7.36
N ALA A 308 -6.25 8.40 -7.54
CA ALA A 308 -4.93 8.26 -8.12
C ALA A 308 -4.77 7.04 -9.03
N THR A 309 -3.75 7.09 -9.90
CA THR A 309 -3.14 5.89 -10.48
C THR A 309 -2.09 5.31 -9.50
N ILE A 310 -1.49 4.18 -9.85
CA ILE A 310 -0.38 3.57 -9.09
C ILE A 310 0.80 4.54 -8.85
N ALA A 311 0.89 5.64 -9.62
CA ALA A 311 1.91 6.67 -9.42
C ALA A 311 1.80 7.38 -8.05
N PHE A 312 0.63 7.40 -7.42
CA PHE A 312 0.43 7.81 -6.04
C PHE A 312 0.65 6.63 -5.12
N GLY A 313 1.87 6.23 -5.01
CA GLY A 313 2.13 4.98 -4.35
C GLY A 313 3.40 4.96 -3.54
N MET A 314 4.50 5.16 -4.17
CA MET A 314 5.79 5.21 -3.51
C MET A 314 5.93 6.57 -2.82
N GLY A 315 6.37 6.61 -1.57
CA GLY A 315 6.61 7.84 -0.83
C GLY A 315 5.44 8.42 -0.02
N ILE A 316 4.28 7.78 0.01
CA ILE A 316 3.18 8.23 0.87
C ILE A 316 3.25 7.47 2.20
N ASP A 317 3.60 8.16 3.26
CA ASP A 317 3.71 7.61 4.63
C ASP A 317 2.76 8.29 5.62
N LYS A 318 1.54 8.63 5.18
CA LYS A 318 0.47 9.14 6.05
C LYS A 318 -0.10 7.97 6.87
N PRO A 319 0.02 7.99 8.23
CA PRO A 319 -0.38 6.85 9.07
C PRO A 319 -1.88 6.69 9.22
N ASP A 320 -2.64 7.77 9.14
CA ASP A 320 -4.07 7.91 9.41
C ASP A 320 -4.96 7.77 8.15
N VAL A 321 -4.50 7.04 7.13
CA VAL A 321 -5.33 6.66 5.97
C VAL A 321 -6.35 5.61 6.43
N ARG A 322 -7.64 5.97 6.44
CA ARG A 322 -8.69 5.07 6.95
C ARG A 322 -9.21 4.08 5.92
N PHE A 323 -9.07 4.37 4.65
CA PHE A 323 -9.47 3.43 3.59
C PHE A 323 -8.58 3.52 2.34
N VAL A 324 -8.51 2.40 1.65
CA VAL A 324 -8.03 2.30 0.27
C VAL A 324 -9.13 1.63 -0.55
N ALA A 325 -9.59 2.32 -1.59
CA ALA A 325 -10.66 1.86 -2.47
C ALA A 325 -10.12 1.62 -3.90
N HIS A 326 -10.51 0.52 -4.52
CA HIS A 326 -10.18 0.20 -5.91
C HIS A 326 -11.45 0.15 -6.75
N LEU A 327 -11.54 1.01 -7.75
CA LEU A 327 -12.59 0.99 -8.77
C LEU A 327 -12.18 0.22 -10.03
N ASP A 328 -10.92 -0.15 -10.12
CA ASP A 328 -10.35 -0.99 -11.17
C ASP A 328 -9.39 -2.01 -10.55
N LEU A 329 -9.16 -3.15 -11.22
CA LEU A 329 -8.26 -4.19 -10.72
C LEU A 329 -6.81 -3.72 -10.66
N PRO A 330 -6.09 -3.95 -9.57
CA PRO A 330 -4.63 -3.87 -9.55
C PRO A 330 -4.00 -4.97 -10.41
N LYS A 331 -2.72 -4.83 -10.75
CA LYS A 331 -2.04 -5.76 -11.66
C LYS A 331 -1.77 -7.14 -11.08
N SER A 332 -1.65 -7.24 -9.76
CA SER A 332 -1.28 -8.49 -9.06
C SER A 332 -1.66 -8.44 -7.58
N VAL A 333 -1.51 -9.57 -6.88
CA VAL A 333 -1.69 -9.67 -5.42
C VAL A 333 -0.69 -8.78 -4.69
N GLU A 334 0.55 -8.71 -5.16
CA GLU A 334 1.60 -7.86 -4.57
C GLU A 334 1.22 -6.37 -4.68
N ALA A 335 0.76 -5.94 -5.86
CA ALA A 335 0.29 -4.57 -6.06
C ALA A 335 -0.91 -4.26 -5.13
N TYR A 336 -1.88 -5.17 -5.05
CA TYR A 336 -3.02 -5.05 -4.14
C TYR A 336 -2.58 -4.90 -2.67
N VAL A 337 -1.67 -5.75 -2.20
CA VAL A 337 -1.12 -5.68 -0.83
C VAL A 337 -0.34 -4.39 -0.60
N GLN A 338 0.44 -3.98 -1.58
CA GLN A 338 1.23 -2.75 -1.50
C GLN A 338 0.35 -1.49 -1.45
N GLU A 339 -0.74 -1.46 -2.21
CA GLU A 339 -1.70 -0.36 -2.27
C GLU A 339 -2.59 -0.33 -1.04
N THR A 340 -3.20 -1.45 -0.66
CA THR A 340 -4.05 -1.56 0.53
C THR A 340 -3.27 -1.41 1.84
N GLY A 341 -1.99 -1.79 1.85
CA GLY A 341 -1.08 -1.63 2.98
C GLY A 341 -0.79 -0.18 3.38
N ARG A 342 -1.27 0.81 2.60
CA ARG A 342 -1.22 2.24 2.97
C ARG A 342 -2.23 2.59 4.03
N ALA A 343 -3.33 1.83 4.14
CA ALA A 343 -4.34 2.04 5.15
C ALA A 343 -3.85 1.63 6.55
N GLY A 344 -4.26 2.38 7.56
CA GLY A 344 -4.10 2.02 8.97
C GLY A 344 -2.67 1.72 9.41
N ARG A 345 -1.68 2.49 9.00
CA ARG A 345 -0.28 2.30 9.42
C ARG A 345 -0.06 2.54 10.90
N ASP A 346 -0.91 3.35 11.51
CA ASP A 346 -0.99 3.59 12.94
C ASP A 346 -1.58 2.40 13.75
N GLY A 347 -2.02 1.34 13.05
CA GLY A 347 -2.65 0.16 13.66
C GLY A 347 -4.15 0.32 13.92
N MET A 348 -4.73 1.49 13.64
CA MET A 348 -6.16 1.73 13.80
C MET A 348 -6.99 1.02 12.72
N PRO A 349 -8.25 0.68 13.00
CA PRO A 349 -9.15 0.04 12.04
C PRO A 349 -9.24 0.81 10.73
N SER A 350 -9.14 0.08 9.61
CA SER A 350 -9.15 0.65 8.26
C SER A 350 -9.74 -0.33 7.27
N ASN A 351 -10.17 0.14 6.10
CA ASN A 351 -10.81 -0.67 5.08
C ASN A 351 -9.98 -0.73 3.79
N ALA A 352 -9.87 -1.93 3.22
CA ALA A 352 -9.49 -2.17 1.84
C ALA A 352 -10.73 -2.64 1.07
N TRP A 353 -11.27 -1.75 0.23
CA TRP A 353 -12.49 -1.97 -0.51
C TRP A 353 -12.21 -2.00 -2.01
N MET A 354 -12.72 -3.00 -2.71
CA MET A 354 -12.54 -3.13 -4.15
C MET A 354 -13.83 -3.60 -4.82
N VAL A 355 -14.14 -3.03 -5.98
CA VAL A 355 -15.15 -3.54 -6.90
C VAL A 355 -14.54 -3.81 -8.26
N TYR A 356 -14.89 -4.92 -8.87
CA TYR A 356 -14.42 -5.30 -10.19
C TYR A 356 -15.50 -6.04 -10.98
N GLY A 357 -15.38 -6.00 -12.29
CA GLY A 357 -16.30 -6.64 -13.21
C GLY A 357 -15.58 -7.39 -14.31
N PHE A 358 -16.37 -8.00 -15.19
CA PHE A 358 -15.89 -8.73 -16.35
C PHE A 358 -14.96 -7.86 -17.26
N GLN A 359 -15.34 -6.59 -17.47
CA GLN A 359 -14.57 -5.68 -18.32
C GLN A 359 -13.17 -5.37 -17.75
N ASP A 360 -13.02 -5.31 -16.41
CA ASP A 360 -11.73 -5.08 -15.79
C ASP A 360 -10.77 -6.26 -16.05
N ILE A 361 -11.29 -7.50 -15.97
CA ILE A 361 -10.51 -8.70 -16.29
C ILE A 361 -10.07 -8.70 -17.75
N ALA A 362 -11.01 -8.41 -18.65
CA ALA A 362 -10.76 -8.36 -20.07
C ALA A 362 -9.70 -7.31 -20.44
N MET A 363 -9.83 -6.11 -19.88
CA MET A 363 -8.89 -5.01 -20.11
C MET A 363 -7.49 -5.37 -19.61
N MET A 364 -7.34 -5.93 -18.40
CA MET A 364 -6.05 -6.31 -17.86
C MET A 364 -5.36 -7.38 -18.72
N ARG A 365 -6.10 -8.40 -19.17
CA ARG A 365 -5.55 -9.42 -20.09
C ARG A 365 -5.12 -8.84 -21.42
N SER A 366 -5.94 -7.98 -22.04
CA SER A 366 -5.60 -7.30 -23.29
C SER A 366 -4.34 -6.44 -23.14
N MET A 367 -4.21 -5.69 -22.04
CA MET A 367 -3.00 -4.88 -21.78
C MET A 367 -1.74 -5.73 -21.66
N ILE A 368 -1.81 -6.91 -21.01
CA ILE A 368 -0.67 -7.82 -20.89
C ILE A 368 -0.32 -8.41 -22.27
N GLN A 369 -1.31 -8.91 -23.00
CA GLN A 369 -1.10 -9.54 -24.31
C GLN A 369 -0.61 -8.56 -25.37
N GLY A 370 -1.15 -7.34 -25.39
CA GLY A 370 -0.77 -6.28 -26.32
C GLY A 370 0.53 -5.53 -25.96
N SER A 371 1.17 -5.88 -24.83
CA SER A 371 2.45 -5.26 -24.47
C SER A 371 3.60 -5.75 -25.36
N GLU A 372 4.65 -4.95 -25.51
CA GLU A 372 5.90 -5.32 -26.22
C GLU A 372 6.81 -6.25 -25.38
N ALA A 373 6.37 -6.66 -24.20
CA ALA A 373 7.16 -7.52 -23.31
C ALA A 373 7.39 -8.92 -23.93
N PRO A 374 8.53 -9.57 -23.65
CA PRO A 374 8.77 -10.95 -24.06
C PRO A 374 7.66 -11.90 -23.59
N GLU A 375 7.38 -12.97 -24.34
CA GLU A 375 6.31 -13.93 -24.03
C GLU A 375 6.44 -14.57 -22.64
N GLU A 376 7.67 -14.81 -22.20
CA GLU A 376 7.93 -15.32 -20.84
C GLU A 376 7.42 -14.35 -19.78
N ARG A 377 7.68 -13.06 -19.93
CA ARG A 377 7.18 -12.01 -19.03
C ARG A 377 5.65 -11.89 -19.07
N LYS A 378 5.05 -11.96 -20.25
CA LYS A 378 3.58 -11.97 -20.39
C LYS A 378 2.95 -13.14 -19.65
N ARG A 379 3.56 -14.35 -19.71
CA ARG A 379 3.11 -15.53 -18.95
C ARG A 379 3.16 -15.28 -17.45
N VAL A 380 4.24 -14.69 -16.94
CA VAL A 380 4.35 -14.34 -15.52
C VAL A 380 3.30 -13.32 -15.10
N GLU A 381 3.10 -12.26 -15.89
CA GLU A 381 2.09 -11.24 -15.60
C GLU A 381 0.66 -11.81 -15.62
N LEU A 382 0.35 -12.71 -16.57
CA LEU A 382 -0.92 -13.43 -16.61
C LEU A 382 -1.10 -14.35 -15.39
N HIS A 383 -0.04 -15.04 -14.95
CA HIS A 383 -0.09 -15.86 -13.74
C HIS A 383 -0.38 -15.02 -12.49
N LYS A 384 0.28 -13.87 -12.35
CA LYS A 384 0.05 -12.91 -11.25
C LYS A 384 -1.39 -12.36 -11.27
N LEU A 385 -1.90 -12.01 -12.45
CA LEU A 385 -3.29 -11.59 -12.61
C LEU A 385 -4.27 -12.72 -12.21
N ASN A 386 -4.04 -13.95 -12.66
CA ASN A 386 -4.89 -15.09 -12.33
C ASN A 386 -4.86 -15.39 -10.81
N SER A 387 -3.73 -15.21 -10.15
CA SER A 387 -3.62 -15.32 -8.69
C SER A 387 -4.46 -14.26 -7.96
N LEU A 388 -4.46 -13.01 -8.46
CA LEU A 388 -5.33 -11.95 -7.94
C LEU A 388 -6.81 -12.28 -8.16
N LEU A 389 -7.17 -12.78 -9.34
CA LEU A 389 -8.55 -13.18 -9.63
C LEU A 389 -8.98 -14.35 -8.73
N GLY A 390 -8.08 -15.30 -8.42
CA GLY A 390 -8.32 -16.35 -7.43
C GLY A 390 -8.63 -15.78 -6.04
N LEU A 391 -7.88 -14.74 -5.60
CA LEU A 391 -8.20 -14.01 -4.37
C LEU A 391 -9.55 -13.29 -4.43
N CYS A 392 -9.90 -12.72 -5.58
CA CYS A 392 -11.16 -12.01 -5.79
C CYS A 392 -12.37 -12.96 -5.78
N GLU A 393 -12.22 -14.16 -6.27
CA GLU A 393 -13.31 -15.14 -6.41
C GLU A 393 -13.32 -16.21 -5.30
N THR A 394 -12.41 -16.14 -4.31
CA THR A 394 -12.43 -17.12 -3.22
C THR A 394 -13.72 -17.04 -2.41
N ALA A 395 -14.29 -18.19 -2.08
CA ALA A 395 -15.40 -18.32 -1.12
C ALA A 395 -14.91 -18.49 0.33
N SER A 396 -13.64 -18.86 0.51
CA SER A 396 -12.98 -19.00 1.81
C SER A 396 -12.45 -17.64 2.31
N CYS A 397 -11.82 -17.62 3.49
CA CYS A 397 -11.24 -16.41 4.06
C CYS A 397 -10.24 -15.76 3.11
N ARG A 398 -10.49 -14.51 2.71
CA ARG A 398 -9.61 -13.77 1.79
C ARG A 398 -8.22 -13.56 2.39
N ARG A 399 -8.12 -13.38 3.69
CA ARG A 399 -6.84 -13.21 4.36
C ARG A 399 -6.00 -14.49 4.35
N GLN A 400 -6.63 -15.66 4.52
CA GLN A 400 -5.94 -16.93 4.36
C GLN A 400 -5.43 -17.10 2.93
N ALA A 401 -6.25 -16.81 1.92
CA ALA A 401 -5.87 -16.89 0.52
C ALA A 401 -4.71 -15.91 0.19
N LEU A 402 -4.78 -14.68 0.69
CA LEU A 402 -3.74 -13.68 0.51
C LEU A 402 -2.41 -14.10 1.17
N LEU A 403 -2.45 -14.57 2.40
CA LEU A 403 -1.25 -15.00 3.13
C LEU A 403 -0.63 -16.25 2.51
N SER A 404 -1.45 -17.21 2.07
CA SER A 404 -1.00 -18.40 1.35
C SER A 404 -0.24 -18.07 0.07
N TYR A 405 -0.62 -17.00 -0.65
CA TYR A 405 0.12 -16.52 -1.83
C TYR A 405 1.57 -16.15 -1.48
N PHE A 406 1.81 -15.62 -0.30
CA PHE A 406 3.15 -15.27 0.19
C PHE A 406 3.86 -16.42 0.93
N GLY A 407 3.25 -17.62 0.95
CA GLY A 407 3.79 -18.79 1.63
C GLY A 407 3.53 -18.83 3.15
N GLU A 408 2.59 -18.01 3.64
CA GLU A 408 2.20 -17.97 5.05
C GLU A 408 0.91 -18.74 5.29
N THR A 409 0.83 -19.40 6.45
CA THR A 409 -0.38 -20.10 6.88
C THR A 409 -1.07 -19.32 8.00
N LEU A 410 -2.36 -19.02 7.82
CA LEU A 410 -3.23 -18.53 8.87
C LEU A 410 -4.14 -19.69 9.30
N PRO A 411 -3.98 -20.26 10.52
CA PRO A 411 -4.70 -21.48 10.92
C PRO A 411 -6.21 -21.33 10.88
N GLU A 412 -6.71 -20.18 11.35
CA GLU A 412 -8.16 -19.92 11.43
C GLU A 412 -8.59 -18.78 10.51
N PRO A 413 -9.86 -18.74 10.07
CA PRO A 413 -10.42 -17.61 9.34
C PRO A 413 -10.28 -16.31 10.13
N CYS A 414 -9.98 -15.21 9.41
CA CYS A 414 -9.60 -13.94 10.07
C CYS A 414 -10.73 -13.21 10.80
N GLY A 415 -11.99 -13.59 10.62
CA GLY A 415 -13.14 -12.91 11.20
C GLY A 415 -13.38 -11.45 10.76
N ASN A 416 -12.51 -10.90 9.89
CA ASN A 416 -12.51 -9.49 9.50
C ASN A 416 -12.39 -9.27 7.97
N CYS A 417 -12.87 -10.19 7.16
CA CYS A 417 -13.06 -9.97 5.72
C CYS A 417 -14.52 -10.22 5.34
N ASP A 418 -14.91 -9.78 4.15
CA ASP A 418 -16.29 -9.94 3.66
C ASP A 418 -16.74 -11.40 3.67
N THR A 419 -15.89 -12.34 3.23
CA THR A 419 -16.22 -13.77 3.20
C THR A 419 -16.30 -14.42 4.59
N CYS A 420 -15.65 -13.86 5.61
CA CYS A 420 -15.83 -14.31 7.01
C CYS A 420 -17.11 -13.75 7.64
N LEU A 421 -17.43 -12.48 7.34
CA LEU A 421 -18.57 -11.77 7.93
C LEU A 421 -19.88 -12.10 7.21
N GLU A 422 -19.82 -12.35 5.90
CA GLU A 422 -20.93 -12.70 5.04
C GLU A 422 -20.51 -13.93 4.20
N PRO A 423 -20.49 -15.15 4.81
CA PRO A 423 -19.99 -16.34 4.14
C PRO A 423 -20.71 -16.61 2.82
N GLN A 424 -19.91 -16.76 1.77
CA GLN A 424 -20.40 -17.08 0.44
C GLN A 424 -20.49 -18.60 0.28
N ARG A 425 -21.58 -19.07 -0.30
CA ARG A 425 -21.71 -20.49 -0.64
C ARG A 425 -21.12 -20.74 -2.03
N SER A 426 -20.33 -21.77 -2.18
CA SER A 426 -19.99 -22.33 -3.48
C SER A 426 -20.98 -23.42 -3.84
N PHE A 427 -21.24 -23.57 -5.12
CA PHE A 427 -22.09 -24.62 -5.66
C PHE A 427 -21.46 -25.20 -6.92
N ASP A 428 -21.85 -26.38 -7.29
CA ASP A 428 -21.48 -26.95 -8.58
C ASP A 428 -22.17 -26.16 -9.69
N GLY A 429 -21.39 -25.30 -10.33
CA GLY A 429 -21.82 -24.44 -11.42
C GLY A 429 -21.54 -25.04 -12.81
N THR A 430 -21.19 -26.33 -12.90
CA THR A 430 -20.77 -26.97 -14.16
C THR A 430 -21.81 -26.80 -15.26
N GLU A 431 -23.09 -27.03 -14.94
CA GLU A 431 -24.19 -26.86 -15.91
C GLU A 431 -24.33 -25.41 -16.38
N ALA A 432 -24.27 -24.45 -15.45
CA ALA A 432 -24.31 -23.02 -15.80
C ALA A 432 -23.10 -22.62 -16.66
N ALA A 433 -21.91 -23.12 -16.33
CA ALA A 433 -20.70 -22.93 -17.13
C ALA A 433 -20.86 -23.52 -18.55
N GLN A 434 -21.36 -24.73 -18.67
CA GLN A 434 -21.62 -25.39 -19.96
C GLN A 434 -22.65 -24.61 -20.79
N LYS A 435 -23.76 -24.15 -20.21
CA LYS A 435 -24.73 -23.28 -20.88
C LYS A 435 -24.07 -22.01 -21.42
N ALA A 436 -23.28 -21.29 -20.58
CA ALA A 436 -22.60 -20.07 -20.96
C ALA A 436 -21.58 -20.30 -22.10
N LEU A 437 -20.70 -21.30 -21.94
CA LEU A 437 -19.68 -21.63 -22.95
C LEU A 437 -20.29 -22.13 -24.26
N SER A 438 -21.38 -22.91 -24.20
CA SER A 438 -22.12 -23.37 -25.38
C SER A 438 -22.76 -22.19 -26.12
N ALA A 439 -23.31 -21.21 -25.42
CA ALA A 439 -23.87 -20.01 -26.05
C ALA A 439 -22.77 -19.24 -26.80
N VAL A 440 -21.57 -19.08 -26.20
CA VAL A 440 -20.42 -18.43 -26.85
C VAL A 440 -19.95 -19.21 -28.08
N ALA A 441 -19.84 -20.56 -27.97
CA ALA A 441 -19.42 -21.40 -29.09
C ALA A 441 -20.38 -21.28 -30.27
N ARG A 442 -21.68 -21.39 -30.00
CA ARG A 442 -22.75 -21.44 -31.02
C ARG A 442 -23.06 -20.09 -31.66
N THR A 443 -22.71 -18.98 -31.00
CA THR A 443 -22.75 -17.63 -31.57
C THR A 443 -21.49 -17.28 -32.36
N GLY A 444 -20.63 -18.26 -32.67
CA GLY A 444 -19.43 -18.09 -33.51
C GLY A 444 -18.27 -17.37 -32.83
N GLN A 445 -18.31 -17.18 -31.52
CA GLN A 445 -17.24 -16.51 -30.75
C GLN A 445 -16.93 -15.09 -31.24
N VAL A 446 -17.94 -14.35 -31.71
CA VAL A 446 -17.79 -12.99 -32.26
C VAL A 446 -18.59 -11.93 -31.50
N PHE A 447 -19.36 -12.35 -30.50
CA PHE A 447 -20.20 -11.47 -29.68
C PHE A 447 -19.66 -11.31 -28.26
N GLY A 448 -20.06 -10.20 -27.61
CA GLY A 448 -19.72 -9.93 -26.20
C GLY A 448 -20.72 -10.55 -25.21
N VAL A 449 -20.43 -10.38 -23.92
CA VAL A 449 -21.19 -10.94 -22.80
C VAL A 449 -22.69 -10.61 -22.84
N ALA A 450 -23.05 -9.35 -23.13
CA ALA A 450 -24.44 -8.92 -23.17
C ALA A 450 -25.27 -9.76 -24.15
N HIS A 451 -24.73 -9.97 -25.37
CA HIS A 451 -25.39 -10.77 -26.38
C HIS A 451 -25.52 -12.27 -25.98
N ALA A 452 -24.46 -12.83 -25.41
CA ALA A 452 -24.51 -14.22 -24.91
C ALA A 452 -25.56 -14.39 -23.81
N ILE A 453 -25.69 -13.41 -22.91
CA ILE A 453 -26.74 -13.40 -21.88
C ILE A 453 -28.12 -13.29 -22.50
N ASP A 454 -28.32 -12.42 -23.49
CA ASP A 454 -29.63 -12.29 -24.17
C ASP A 454 -30.03 -13.59 -24.87
N VAL A 455 -29.09 -14.33 -25.48
CA VAL A 455 -29.34 -15.67 -26.02
C VAL A 455 -29.74 -16.63 -24.92
N LEU A 456 -29.02 -16.70 -23.80
CA LEU A 456 -29.33 -17.61 -22.70
C LEU A 456 -30.70 -17.31 -22.06
N MET A 457 -31.04 -16.05 -21.91
CA MET A 457 -32.32 -15.61 -21.34
C MET A 457 -33.47 -15.70 -22.32
N GLY A 458 -33.19 -15.91 -23.61
CA GLY A 458 -34.22 -15.94 -24.66
C GLY A 458 -34.82 -14.56 -24.95
N ASN A 459 -34.03 -13.49 -24.79
CA ASN A 459 -34.44 -12.14 -25.10
C ASN A 459 -34.30 -11.89 -26.61
N LEU A 460 -35.41 -11.54 -27.27
CA LEU A 460 -35.36 -11.16 -28.68
C LEU A 460 -34.85 -9.73 -28.83
N THR A 461 -33.71 -9.59 -29.49
CA THR A 461 -33.12 -8.30 -29.89
C THR A 461 -32.89 -8.29 -31.40
N ASP A 462 -32.80 -7.11 -32.01
CA ASP A 462 -32.54 -7.00 -33.46
C ASP A 462 -31.29 -7.81 -33.89
N LYS A 463 -30.24 -7.79 -33.06
CA LYS A 463 -29.01 -8.56 -33.30
C LYS A 463 -29.23 -10.08 -33.26
N ILE A 464 -30.06 -10.55 -32.35
CA ILE A 464 -30.40 -11.99 -32.24
C ILE A 464 -31.20 -12.44 -33.46
N THR A 465 -32.22 -11.68 -33.84
CA THR A 465 -33.03 -11.98 -35.00
C THR A 465 -32.24 -11.90 -36.31
N LEU A 466 -31.42 -10.88 -36.49
CA LEU A 466 -30.58 -10.71 -37.68
C LEU A 466 -29.58 -11.87 -37.88
N ASN A 467 -29.02 -12.38 -36.80
CA ASN A 467 -28.08 -13.50 -36.83
C ASN A 467 -28.74 -14.89 -36.68
N ARG A 468 -30.06 -14.95 -36.58
CA ARG A 468 -30.86 -16.18 -36.38
C ARG A 468 -30.46 -16.93 -35.10
N HIS A 469 -30.02 -16.22 -34.07
CA HIS A 469 -29.63 -16.84 -32.81
C HIS A 469 -30.82 -17.27 -31.95
N ASP A 470 -32.01 -16.81 -32.24
CA ASP A 470 -33.30 -17.33 -31.72
C ASP A 470 -33.58 -18.80 -32.11
N GLN A 471 -32.89 -19.31 -33.16
CA GLN A 471 -33.00 -20.72 -33.59
C GLN A 471 -31.91 -21.61 -32.99
N LEU A 472 -30.99 -21.08 -32.21
CA LEU A 472 -29.94 -21.87 -31.55
C LEU A 472 -30.52 -22.74 -30.44
N PRO A 473 -30.01 -23.97 -30.24
CA PRO A 473 -30.40 -24.83 -29.11
C PRO A 473 -30.10 -24.17 -27.73
N THR A 474 -29.24 -23.15 -27.71
CA THR A 474 -28.88 -22.39 -26.50
C THR A 474 -29.81 -21.21 -26.24
N PHE A 475 -30.76 -20.92 -27.13
CA PHE A 475 -31.68 -19.81 -26.93
C PHE A 475 -32.72 -20.14 -25.83
N GLY A 476 -32.70 -19.33 -24.77
CA GLY A 476 -33.62 -19.44 -23.65
C GLY A 476 -33.34 -20.59 -22.66
N VAL A 477 -32.20 -21.29 -22.77
CA VAL A 477 -31.86 -22.40 -21.84
C VAL A 477 -31.45 -21.91 -20.46
N GLY A 478 -31.23 -20.62 -20.28
CA GLY A 478 -30.77 -19.97 -19.05
C GLY A 478 -31.81 -19.04 -18.43
N LYS A 479 -33.09 -19.19 -18.73
CA LYS A 479 -34.20 -18.39 -18.20
C LYS A 479 -34.38 -18.52 -16.67
N ASP A 480 -33.88 -19.60 -16.11
CA ASP A 480 -33.87 -19.91 -14.69
C ASP A 480 -32.97 -18.95 -13.87
N LEU A 481 -31.98 -18.33 -14.51
CA LEU A 481 -31.09 -17.35 -13.89
C LEU A 481 -31.40 -15.95 -14.44
N GLY A 482 -31.42 -14.97 -13.55
CA GLY A 482 -31.53 -13.56 -13.94
C GLY A 482 -30.23 -12.98 -14.52
N LYS A 483 -30.33 -11.85 -15.22
CA LYS A 483 -29.18 -11.15 -15.82
C LYS A 483 -28.02 -10.88 -14.83
N PRO A 484 -28.25 -10.49 -13.56
CA PRO A 484 -27.17 -10.32 -12.60
C PRO A 484 -26.41 -11.62 -12.30
N ALA A 485 -27.13 -12.75 -12.18
CA ALA A 485 -26.52 -14.05 -11.95
C ALA A 485 -25.69 -14.50 -13.15
N TRP A 486 -26.17 -14.30 -14.39
CA TRP A 486 -25.40 -14.58 -15.60
C TRP A 486 -24.14 -13.71 -15.69
N ASN A 487 -24.21 -12.42 -15.35
CA ASN A 487 -23.03 -11.57 -15.28
C ASN A 487 -21.99 -12.13 -14.29
N ALA A 488 -22.44 -12.63 -13.13
CA ALA A 488 -21.57 -13.27 -12.15
C ALA A 488 -20.93 -14.55 -12.70
N VAL A 489 -21.71 -15.41 -13.39
CA VAL A 489 -21.18 -16.62 -14.05
C VAL A 489 -20.11 -16.26 -15.07
N PHE A 490 -20.38 -15.36 -16.02
CA PHE A 490 -19.40 -14.95 -17.05
C PHE A 490 -18.14 -14.36 -16.44
N ARG A 491 -18.25 -13.54 -15.38
CA ARG A 491 -17.10 -12.98 -14.68
C ARG A 491 -16.25 -14.08 -14.03
N GLN A 492 -16.89 -15.03 -13.34
CA GLN A 492 -16.18 -16.13 -12.69
C GLN A 492 -15.53 -17.09 -13.70
N LEU A 493 -16.18 -17.35 -14.85
CA LEU A 493 -15.57 -18.13 -15.93
C LEU A 493 -14.33 -17.42 -16.50
N ALA A 494 -14.40 -16.10 -16.70
CA ALA A 494 -13.24 -15.33 -17.13
C ALA A 494 -12.13 -15.33 -16.07
N ALA A 495 -12.47 -15.21 -14.78
CA ALA A 495 -11.49 -15.27 -13.71
C ALA A 495 -10.78 -16.63 -13.60
N GLN A 496 -11.48 -17.73 -13.89
CA GLN A 496 -10.94 -19.10 -13.90
C GLN A 496 -10.23 -19.49 -15.20
N ASP A 497 -10.06 -18.53 -16.12
CA ASP A 497 -9.48 -18.77 -17.45
C ASP A 497 -10.25 -19.82 -18.30
N LEU A 498 -11.55 -19.90 -18.05
CA LEU A 498 -12.50 -20.72 -18.83
C LEU A 498 -13.16 -19.92 -19.95
N LEU A 499 -12.88 -18.63 -20.07
CA LEU A 499 -13.44 -17.76 -21.09
C LEU A 499 -12.43 -16.63 -21.41
N GLY A 500 -12.10 -16.49 -22.66
CA GLY A 500 -11.26 -15.39 -23.15
C GLY A 500 -12.08 -14.21 -23.66
N VAL A 501 -11.48 -13.02 -23.69
CA VAL A 501 -12.09 -11.78 -24.18
C VAL A 501 -11.09 -11.04 -25.06
N ASP A 502 -11.51 -10.71 -26.27
CA ASP A 502 -10.73 -9.93 -27.21
C ASP A 502 -11.23 -8.48 -27.23
N MET A 503 -10.51 -7.59 -26.55
CA MET A 503 -10.87 -6.17 -26.43
C MET A 503 -10.61 -5.38 -27.71
N GLU A 504 -9.68 -5.82 -28.57
CA GLU A 504 -9.41 -5.18 -29.85
C GLU A 504 -10.58 -5.37 -30.81
N ARG A 505 -11.33 -6.46 -30.64
CA ARG A 505 -12.55 -6.76 -31.41
C ARG A 505 -13.81 -6.56 -30.57
N TYR A 506 -13.95 -5.38 -29.97
CA TYR A 506 -15.16 -4.93 -29.26
C TYR A 506 -15.61 -5.82 -28.10
N GLY A 507 -14.67 -6.53 -27.43
CA GLY A 507 -14.99 -7.38 -26.28
C GLY A 507 -15.66 -8.69 -26.67
N ARG A 508 -15.37 -9.24 -27.84
CA ARG A 508 -15.84 -10.55 -28.24
C ARG A 508 -15.33 -11.64 -27.33
N LEU A 509 -16.19 -12.62 -27.06
CA LEU A 509 -15.86 -13.79 -26.27
C LEU A 509 -15.25 -14.88 -27.15
N TYR A 510 -14.29 -15.61 -26.60
CA TYR A 510 -13.76 -16.83 -27.23
C TYR A 510 -13.48 -17.91 -26.20
N LEU A 511 -13.49 -19.18 -26.64
CA LEU A 511 -13.23 -20.35 -25.80
C LEU A 511 -11.71 -20.57 -25.68
N THR A 512 -11.26 -20.87 -24.48
CA THR A 512 -9.90 -21.33 -24.19
C THR A 512 -9.80 -22.85 -24.34
N GLU A 513 -8.62 -23.42 -24.28
CA GLU A 513 -8.45 -24.88 -24.25
C GLU A 513 -9.21 -25.50 -23.08
N ARG A 514 -9.16 -24.86 -21.91
CA ARG A 514 -9.88 -25.29 -20.70
C ARG A 514 -11.39 -25.24 -20.80
N SER A 515 -11.94 -24.39 -21.66
CA SER A 515 -13.39 -24.34 -21.92
C SER A 515 -13.91 -25.67 -22.50
N TRP A 516 -13.10 -26.26 -23.38
CA TRP A 516 -13.47 -27.54 -24.01
C TRP A 516 -13.47 -28.71 -23.03
N GLU A 517 -12.61 -28.68 -21.97
CA GLU A 517 -12.66 -29.67 -20.90
C GLU A 517 -14.00 -29.61 -20.15
N VAL A 518 -14.52 -28.42 -19.88
CA VAL A 518 -15.82 -28.21 -19.24
C VAL A 518 -16.98 -28.66 -20.14
N LEU A 519 -16.92 -28.26 -21.42
CA LEU A 519 -17.96 -28.64 -22.38
C LEU A 519 -18.05 -30.14 -22.59
N LYS A 520 -16.93 -30.87 -22.49
CA LYS A 520 -16.85 -32.33 -22.57
C LYS A 520 -17.19 -33.03 -21.23
N GLY A 521 -17.48 -32.28 -20.17
CA GLY A 521 -17.77 -32.85 -18.84
C GLY A 521 -16.55 -33.44 -18.13
N GLN A 522 -15.33 -33.12 -18.59
CA GLN A 522 -14.08 -33.62 -18.02
C GLN A 522 -13.60 -32.77 -16.83
N ARG A 523 -14.14 -31.56 -16.68
CA ARG A 523 -13.75 -30.61 -15.64
C ARG A 523 -15.01 -30.04 -14.95
N PRO A 524 -15.17 -30.26 -13.64
CA PRO A 524 -16.22 -29.60 -12.87
C PRO A 524 -15.85 -28.13 -12.63
N VAL A 525 -16.87 -27.29 -12.52
CA VAL A 525 -16.71 -25.84 -12.27
C VAL A 525 -17.40 -25.46 -10.98
N GLN A 526 -16.63 -25.01 -9.99
CA GLN A 526 -17.20 -24.44 -8.78
C GLN A 526 -17.45 -22.96 -8.98
N LEU A 527 -18.67 -22.53 -8.74
CA LEU A 527 -19.07 -21.13 -8.77
C LEU A 527 -19.53 -20.66 -7.40
N ARG A 528 -19.29 -19.38 -7.12
CA ARG A 528 -19.73 -18.73 -5.90
C ARG A 528 -21.12 -18.14 -6.10
N THR A 529 -22.02 -18.40 -5.16
CA THR A 529 -23.32 -17.72 -5.12
C THR A 529 -23.10 -16.29 -4.67
N GLU A 530 -23.35 -15.32 -5.52
CA GLU A 530 -23.41 -13.93 -5.08
C GLU A 530 -24.73 -13.71 -4.36
N ALA A 531 -24.67 -13.28 -3.10
CA ALA A 531 -25.84 -12.81 -2.41
C ALA A 531 -26.35 -11.59 -3.20
N VAL A 532 -27.45 -11.76 -3.94
CA VAL A 532 -28.24 -10.64 -4.42
C VAL A 532 -28.68 -9.93 -3.15
N ARG A 533 -28.07 -8.80 -2.84
CA ARG A 533 -28.52 -7.94 -1.75
C ARG A 533 -29.92 -7.48 -2.10
N GLU A 534 -30.93 -8.22 -1.65
CA GLU A 534 -32.20 -7.60 -1.34
C GLU A 534 -31.88 -6.45 -0.39
N ALA A 535 -32.31 -5.26 -0.75
CA ALA A 535 -32.20 -4.05 0.06
C ALA A 535 -33.06 -4.20 1.33
N LYS A 536 -32.72 -5.15 2.20
CA LYS A 536 -33.20 -5.15 3.57
C LYS A 536 -32.44 -4.05 4.29
N LYS A 537 -33.16 -2.96 4.56
CA LYS A 537 -32.84 -1.94 5.53
C LYS A 537 -32.60 -2.57 6.91
N GLU A 538 -31.48 -3.23 7.12
CA GLU A 538 -30.91 -3.39 8.43
C GLU A 538 -29.94 -2.25 8.65
N LYS A 539 -30.41 -1.22 9.37
CA LYS A 539 -29.57 -0.29 10.10
C LYS A 539 -28.75 -1.08 11.14
N ARG A 540 -27.82 -1.91 10.72
CA ARG A 540 -26.68 -2.23 11.57
C ARG A 540 -25.82 -0.97 11.57
N LYS A 541 -25.97 -0.17 12.64
CA LYS A 541 -24.89 0.69 13.11
C LYS A 541 -23.67 -0.21 13.21
N VAL A 542 -22.78 -0.16 12.20
CA VAL A 542 -21.39 -0.54 12.39
C VAL A 542 -20.86 0.52 13.34
N SER A 543 -21.00 0.26 14.63
CA SER A 543 -20.20 0.95 15.62
C SER A 543 -18.77 0.60 15.21
N VAL A 544 -18.09 1.54 14.56
CA VAL A 544 -16.65 1.65 14.71
C VAL A 544 -16.44 1.49 16.21
N ILE A 545 -15.72 0.46 16.61
CA ILE A 545 -15.29 0.28 17.99
C ILE A 545 -14.26 1.39 18.24
N LEU A 546 -14.74 2.61 18.36
CA LEU A 546 -14.13 3.63 19.18
C LEU A 546 -14.12 3.01 20.56
N GLY A 547 -12.95 2.86 21.17
CA GLY A 547 -12.82 2.27 22.49
C GLY A 547 -13.92 2.83 23.39
N ALA A 548 -14.69 1.95 24.03
CA ALA A 548 -15.77 2.36 24.90
C ALA A 548 -15.20 3.33 25.94
N GLY A 549 -15.67 4.60 25.93
CA GLY A 549 -15.28 5.61 26.92
C GLY A 549 -14.56 6.86 26.41
N ILE A 550 -14.32 7.02 25.10
CA ILE A 550 -13.68 8.24 24.59
C ILE A 550 -14.73 9.32 24.30
N ASP A 551 -14.55 10.52 24.89
CA ASP A 551 -15.36 11.69 24.57
C ASP A 551 -15.06 12.19 23.13
N PRO A 552 -16.03 12.15 22.20
CA PRO A 552 -15.83 12.63 20.84
C PRO A 552 -15.51 14.13 20.76
N GLY A 553 -16.00 14.92 21.74
CA GLY A 553 -15.73 16.35 21.83
C GLY A 553 -14.26 16.62 22.14
N LEU A 554 -13.73 15.95 23.17
CA LEU A 554 -12.33 16.06 23.52
C LEU A 554 -11.39 15.60 22.39
N LEU A 555 -11.71 14.47 21.73
CA LEU A 555 -10.90 13.99 20.60
C LEU A 555 -10.88 15.01 19.46
N LYS A 556 -12.00 15.69 19.19
CA LYS A 556 -12.08 16.76 18.19
C LYS A 556 -11.20 17.95 18.56
N ASP A 557 -11.20 18.36 19.83
CA ASP A 557 -10.38 19.47 20.30
C ASP A 557 -8.88 19.13 20.28
N LEU A 558 -8.51 17.89 20.63
CA LEU A 558 -7.14 17.40 20.52
C LEU A 558 -6.64 17.39 19.05
N LYS A 559 -7.49 16.96 18.11
CA LYS A 559 -7.19 17.01 16.67
C LYS A 559 -7.04 18.46 16.18
N PHE A 560 -7.89 19.36 16.66
CA PHE A 560 -7.80 20.77 16.31
C PHE A 560 -6.49 21.40 16.80
N LEU A 561 -6.13 21.19 18.07
CA LEU A 561 -4.86 21.67 18.63
C LEU A 561 -3.66 21.10 17.88
N ARG A 562 -3.66 19.79 17.56
CA ARG A 562 -2.62 19.17 16.75
C ARG A 562 -2.46 19.87 15.41
N MET A 563 -3.58 20.19 14.73
CA MET A 563 -3.56 20.84 13.43
C MET A 563 -3.00 22.26 13.51
N GLU A 564 -3.33 23.04 14.56
CA GLU A 564 -2.76 24.37 14.79
C GLU A 564 -1.23 24.29 14.96
N LEU A 565 -0.76 23.41 15.85
CA LEU A 565 0.67 23.22 16.11
C LEU A 565 1.43 22.75 14.86
N ALA A 566 0.84 21.85 14.09
CA ALA A 566 1.41 21.38 12.82
C ALA A 566 1.53 22.50 11.79
N LYS A 567 0.53 23.38 11.72
CA LYS A 567 0.53 24.55 10.82
C LYS A 567 1.56 25.61 11.25
N GLU A 568 1.68 25.89 12.55
CA GLU A 568 2.68 26.81 13.11
C GLU A 568 4.10 26.36 12.73
N GLN A 569 4.34 25.06 12.66
CA GLN A 569 5.67 24.49 12.37
C GLN A 569 5.87 24.06 10.92
N GLY A 570 4.85 24.14 10.08
CA GLY A 570 4.92 23.74 8.68
C GLY A 570 5.09 22.23 8.46
N VAL A 571 4.74 21.40 9.45
CA VAL A 571 4.85 19.94 9.39
C VAL A 571 3.46 19.27 9.23
N PRO A 572 3.39 18.01 8.76
CA PRO A 572 2.15 17.25 8.79
C PRO A 572 1.64 17.00 10.22
N PRO A 573 0.30 16.96 10.45
CA PRO A 573 -0.28 16.77 11.80
C PRO A 573 0.20 15.50 12.50
N TYR A 574 0.37 14.40 11.79
CA TYR A 574 0.83 13.13 12.35
C TYR A 574 2.29 13.16 12.82
N VAL A 575 3.09 14.13 12.36
CA VAL A 575 4.47 14.34 12.85
C VAL A 575 4.45 14.90 14.27
N VAL A 576 3.49 15.75 14.59
CA VAL A 576 3.26 16.22 15.98
C VAL A 576 2.85 15.01 16.83
N PHE A 577 1.65 14.45 16.60
CA PHE A 577 1.19 13.20 17.22
C PHE A 577 0.28 12.40 16.28
N GLY A 578 0.43 11.07 16.26
CA GLY A 578 -0.46 10.18 15.52
C GLY A 578 -1.86 10.07 16.14
N ASP A 579 -2.84 9.61 15.38
CA ASP A 579 -4.22 9.41 15.88
C ASP A 579 -4.26 8.49 17.09
N LYS A 580 -3.45 7.42 17.10
CA LYS A 580 -3.35 6.50 18.24
C LYS A 580 -2.95 7.25 19.51
N THR A 581 -1.98 8.16 19.45
CA THR A 581 -1.55 8.99 20.58
C THR A 581 -2.68 9.88 21.08
N LEU A 582 -3.43 10.54 20.16
CA LEU A 582 -4.57 11.39 20.54
C LEU A 582 -5.71 10.58 21.17
N HIS A 583 -5.97 9.37 20.68
CA HIS A 583 -6.96 8.47 21.31
C HIS A 583 -6.53 8.07 22.71
N GLU A 584 -5.25 7.76 22.90
CA GLU A 584 -4.71 7.44 24.22
C GLU A 584 -4.74 8.65 25.18
N MET A 585 -4.43 9.86 24.69
CA MET A 585 -4.63 11.11 25.47
C MET A 585 -6.08 11.28 25.91
N ALA A 586 -7.04 11.06 25.01
CA ALA A 586 -8.47 11.18 25.31
C ALA A 586 -8.99 10.10 26.25
N GLN A 587 -8.34 8.95 26.31
CA GLN A 587 -8.70 7.85 27.20
C GLN A 587 -8.01 7.96 28.57
N ALA A 588 -6.71 8.26 28.59
CA ALA A 588 -5.92 8.30 29.82
C ALA A 588 -6.04 9.62 30.59
N HIS A 589 -6.43 10.73 29.92
CA HIS A 589 -6.54 12.06 30.51
C HIS A 589 -5.33 12.47 31.36
N PRO A 590 -4.08 12.45 30.84
CA PRO A 590 -2.90 12.79 31.62
C PRO A 590 -2.99 14.21 32.18
N ARG A 591 -2.58 14.38 33.45
CA ARG A 591 -2.61 15.66 34.16
C ARG A 591 -1.22 16.22 34.44
N THR A 592 -0.20 15.38 34.37
CA THR A 592 1.20 15.72 34.64
C THR A 592 2.08 15.48 33.42
N GLU A 593 3.24 16.15 33.38
CA GLU A 593 4.24 15.92 32.31
C GLU A 593 4.76 14.48 32.32
N LEU A 594 4.87 13.87 33.49
CA LEU A 594 5.30 12.48 33.64
C LEU A 594 4.30 11.53 32.99
N GLU A 595 3.00 11.66 33.32
CA GLU A 595 1.93 10.85 32.70
C GLU A 595 1.87 11.07 31.18
N PHE A 596 2.03 12.32 30.72
CA PHE A 596 2.05 12.66 29.31
C PHE A 596 3.22 12.02 28.57
N SER A 597 4.40 11.98 29.18
CA SER A 597 5.61 11.37 28.59
C SER A 597 5.53 9.84 28.46
N GLN A 598 4.61 9.19 29.20
CA GLN A 598 4.38 7.74 29.14
C GLN A 598 3.42 7.31 28.03
N LEU A 599 2.79 8.26 27.33
CA LEU A 599 1.87 7.96 26.24
C LEU A 599 2.60 7.43 25.00
N PHE A 600 1.93 6.55 24.27
CA PHE A 600 2.46 5.96 23.05
C PHE A 600 2.90 7.02 22.02
N GLY A 601 4.14 6.93 21.56
CA GLY A 601 4.69 7.83 20.54
C GLY A 601 5.06 9.23 21.05
N VAL A 602 5.16 9.42 22.36
CA VAL A 602 5.60 10.66 23.01
C VAL A 602 7.04 10.51 23.46
N GLY A 603 8.00 10.84 22.60
CA GLY A 603 9.42 10.92 22.97
C GLY A 603 9.74 12.21 23.74
N ALA A 604 10.90 12.25 24.41
CA ALA A 604 11.32 13.37 25.27
C ALA A 604 11.21 14.74 24.60
N THR A 605 11.69 14.87 23.36
CA THR A 605 11.63 16.13 22.59
C THR A 605 10.19 16.59 22.35
N LYS A 606 9.29 15.67 22.00
CA LYS A 606 7.87 15.98 21.79
C LYS A 606 7.14 16.29 23.08
N ALA A 607 7.48 15.60 24.17
CA ALA A 607 6.93 15.89 25.48
C ALA A 607 7.26 17.32 25.91
N THR A 608 8.51 17.73 25.79
CA THR A 608 8.94 19.09 26.14
C THR A 608 8.31 20.14 25.21
N ARG A 609 8.25 19.87 23.92
CA ARG A 609 7.82 20.85 22.91
C ARG A 609 6.30 21.05 22.86
N TYR A 610 5.53 19.97 22.95
CA TYR A 610 4.08 19.98 22.77
C TYR A 610 3.28 19.71 24.05
N GLY A 611 3.90 19.02 25.02
CA GLY A 611 3.24 18.60 26.27
C GLY A 611 2.49 19.73 26.97
N PRO A 612 3.08 20.91 27.20
CA PRO A 612 2.39 22.00 27.91
C PRO A 612 1.04 22.40 27.30
N ARG A 613 0.96 22.52 25.96
CA ARG A 613 -0.26 22.91 25.24
C ARG A 613 -1.34 21.83 25.31
N PHE A 614 -0.97 20.56 25.17
CA PHE A 614 -1.92 19.44 25.28
C PHE A 614 -2.39 19.23 26.72
N LEU A 615 -1.50 19.36 27.71
CA LEU A 615 -1.87 19.26 29.13
C LEU A 615 -2.80 20.40 29.56
N GLU A 616 -2.61 21.62 29.05
CA GLU A 616 -3.52 22.74 29.28
C GLU A 616 -4.93 22.42 28.80
N LEU A 617 -5.07 21.92 27.55
CA LEU A 617 -6.34 21.49 26.98
C LEU A 617 -6.98 20.36 27.81
N LEU A 618 -6.21 19.32 28.18
CA LEU A 618 -6.70 18.18 28.93
C LEU A 618 -7.11 18.53 30.37
N ARG A 619 -6.48 19.55 30.98
CA ARG A 619 -6.86 20.06 32.32
C ARG A 619 -8.12 20.93 32.28
N SER A 620 -8.40 21.58 31.14
CA SER A 620 -9.56 22.45 30.95
C SER A 620 -10.85 21.67 30.67
N ARG A 621 -10.74 20.39 30.38
CA ARG A 621 -11.83 19.45 30.11
C ARG A 621 -11.98 18.44 31.27
#